data_745ccbb6d610b9120c1eda9fb5c561a9
#
_entry.id   745ccbb6d610b9120c1eda9fb5c561a9
#
_cell.length_a   1.000
_cell.length_b   1.000
_cell.length_c   1.000
_cell.angle_alpha   90.00
_cell.angle_beta   90.00
_cell.angle_gamma   90.00
#
_symmetry.space_group_name_H-M   'P 1'
#
loop_
_entity.id
_entity.type
_entity.pdbx_description
1 polymer ?
#
loop_
_entity_poly.entity_id
_entity_poly.type
_entity_poly.pdbx_seq_one_letter_code
_entity_poly.pdbx_strand_id
1 'polypeptide(L)'
;MDKILFLSEFTKVAINIHEQMKTLFDATFLGFDLNKARAFIKEEKPVLAVAYVKDLPYESEHALHLLLGAEEIPFILIGSKNECHDFFNQGNIKKYIITPIAIKDILSQIESTVDMIECRLSKKEKERKEAEELAEMNMRKHILVVDDDIVTLRTVMNYLKDDYRVTVAKSGTAAISALGKEIPDLILLDYEMPVCDGVQTLKLIRSEEKFKNIPVFFLTGVDDSEQVRTAVELMPEGYILKSTSQEMILEKIKELFDK
;
A
#
# COMPACT_ATOMS: atom_id res chain seq x y z
N MET A 1 -3.86 -20.78 -14.51
CA MET A 1 -2.78 -20.93 -15.50
C MET A 1 -2.50 -19.55 -16.06
N ASP A 2 -1.24 -19.15 -16.07
CA ASP A 2 -0.84 -17.84 -16.54
C ASP A 2 -1.02 -17.74 -18.05
N LYS A 3 -1.61 -16.62 -18.48
CA LYS A 3 -1.80 -16.36 -19.90
C LYS A 3 -0.50 -15.87 -20.52
N ILE A 4 -0.07 -16.52 -21.58
CA ILE A 4 1.13 -16.15 -22.35
C ILE A 4 0.75 -15.94 -23.81
N LEU A 5 1.21 -14.83 -24.38
CA LEU A 5 1.17 -14.60 -25.81
C LEU A 5 2.42 -15.17 -26.45
N PHE A 6 2.27 -16.09 -27.40
CA PHE A 6 3.37 -16.62 -28.18
C PHE A 6 3.30 -16.08 -29.61
N LEU A 7 4.33 -15.35 -30.02
CA LEU A 7 4.44 -14.71 -31.33
C LEU A 7 5.52 -15.42 -32.16
N SER A 8 5.18 -15.87 -33.34
CA SER A 8 6.12 -16.45 -34.27
C SER A 8 5.53 -16.58 -35.68
N GLU A 9 6.40 -16.77 -36.67
CA GLU A 9 6.01 -17.38 -37.93
C GLU A 9 5.60 -18.85 -37.68
N PHE A 10 4.67 -19.38 -38.49
CA PHE A 10 4.12 -20.74 -38.33
C PHE A 10 5.12 -21.82 -38.80
N THR A 11 6.25 -21.93 -38.12
CA THR A 11 7.25 -22.95 -38.36
C THR A 11 7.01 -24.24 -37.54
N LYS A 12 7.51 -25.37 -37.98
CA LYS A 12 7.42 -26.63 -37.20
C LYS A 12 8.02 -26.52 -35.81
N VAL A 13 9.12 -25.74 -35.68
CA VAL A 13 9.77 -25.53 -34.37
C VAL A 13 8.92 -24.68 -33.47
N ALA A 14 8.36 -23.58 -33.99
CA ALA A 14 7.48 -22.69 -33.22
C ALA A 14 6.20 -23.41 -32.75
N ILE A 15 5.58 -24.18 -33.63
CA ILE A 15 4.41 -24.99 -33.28
C ILE A 15 4.76 -25.99 -32.16
N ASN A 16 5.90 -26.66 -32.23
CA ASN A 16 6.32 -27.58 -31.17
C ASN A 16 6.61 -26.87 -29.84
N ILE A 17 7.26 -25.72 -29.86
CA ILE A 17 7.46 -24.91 -28.64
C ILE A 17 6.10 -24.55 -28.05
N HIS A 18 5.16 -24.03 -28.82
CA HIS A 18 3.81 -23.66 -28.38
C HIS A 18 3.04 -24.85 -27.76
N GLU A 19 3.04 -26.04 -28.43
CA GLU A 19 2.36 -27.21 -27.90
C GLU A 19 2.94 -27.64 -26.55
N GLN A 20 4.25 -27.55 -26.37
CA GLN A 20 4.87 -27.80 -25.07
C GLN A 20 4.54 -26.70 -24.03
N MET A 21 4.47 -25.45 -24.45
CA MET A 21 4.06 -24.32 -23.55
C MET A 21 2.65 -24.53 -23.00
N LYS A 22 1.72 -25.06 -23.79
CA LYS A 22 0.32 -25.33 -23.36
C LYS A 22 0.23 -26.36 -22.23
N THR A 23 1.25 -27.15 -21.97
CA THR A 23 1.27 -28.03 -20.81
C THR A 23 1.49 -27.33 -19.48
N LEU A 24 2.05 -26.12 -19.50
CA LEU A 24 2.42 -25.35 -18.32
C LEU A 24 1.62 -24.04 -18.20
N PHE A 25 1.19 -23.47 -19.32
CA PHE A 25 0.57 -22.13 -19.39
C PHE A 25 -0.69 -22.14 -20.25
N ASP A 26 -1.53 -21.11 -20.08
CA ASP A 26 -2.58 -20.76 -21.05
C ASP A 26 -1.94 -19.96 -22.20
N ALA A 27 -1.29 -20.68 -23.12
CA ALA A 27 -0.51 -20.07 -24.19
C ALA A 27 -1.32 -19.92 -25.48
N THR A 28 -1.47 -18.69 -25.95
CA THR A 28 -2.09 -18.36 -27.24
C THR A 28 -1.04 -18.06 -28.29
N PHE A 29 -1.09 -18.76 -29.42
CA PHE A 29 -0.19 -18.57 -30.55
C PHE A 29 -0.79 -17.61 -31.58
N LEU A 30 -0.09 -16.52 -31.85
CA LEU A 30 -0.39 -15.59 -32.94
C LEU A 30 0.83 -15.45 -33.87
N GLY A 31 0.55 -15.17 -35.16
CA GLY A 31 1.57 -14.64 -36.06
C GLY A 31 1.90 -13.19 -35.67
N PHE A 32 2.87 -12.58 -36.36
CA PHE A 32 3.26 -11.17 -36.13
C PHE A 32 2.26 -10.17 -36.72
N ASP A 33 0.96 -10.39 -36.50
CA ASP A 33 -0.09 -9.44 -36.83
C ASP A 33 -0.22 -8.41 -35.67
N LEU A 34 0.26 -7.21 -35.90
CA LEU A 34 0.31 -6.14 -34.91
C LEU A 34 -1.07 -5.86 -34.27
N ASN A 35 -2.12 -5.82 -35.10
CA ASN A 35 -3.46 -5.47 -34.60
C ASN A 35 -4.05 -6.58 -33.73
N LYS A 36 -3.89 -7.84 -34.14
CA LYS A 36 -4.35 -8.98 -33.34
C LYS A 36 -3.55 -9.11 -32.05
N ALA A 37 -2.24 -8.93 -32.10
CA ALA A 37 -1.40 -8.99 -30.90
C ALA A 37 -1.78 -7.90 -29.89
N ARG A 38 -1.99 -6.66 -30.35
CA ARG A 38 -2.45 -5.56 -29.48
C ARG A 38 -3.83 -5.78 -28.89
N ALA A 39 -4.78 -6.25 -29.71
CA ALA A 39 -6.11 -6.61 -29.22
C ALA A 39 -6.02 -7.67 -28.12
N PHE A 40 -5.27 -8.74 -28.36
CA PHE A 40 -5.07 -9.80 -27.39
C PHE A 40 -4.42 -9.29 -26.08
N ILE A 41 -3.38 -8.47 -26.18
CA ILE A 41 -2.69 -7.90 -25.00
C ILE A 41 -3.67 -7.05 -24.16
N LYS A 42 -4.50 -6.26 -24.81
CA LYS A 42 -5.47 -5.37 -24.16
C LYS A 42 -6.61 -6.14 -23.49
N GLU A 43 -7.15 -7.15 -24.16
CA GLU A 43 -8.32 -7.90 -23.72
C GLU A 43 -7.95 -8.99 -22.70
N GLU A 44 -6.94 -9.78 -23.00
CA GLU A 44 -6.57 -10.97 -22.23
C GLU A 44 -5.50 -10.69 -21.16
N LYS A 45 -4.78 -9.57 -21.28
CA LYS A 45 -3.74 -9.11 -20.31
C LYS A 45 -2.75 -10.22 -19.94
N PRO A 46 -2.04 -10.79 -20.92
CA PRO A 46 -1.08 -11.86 -20.65
C PRO A 46 0.04 -11.35 -19.72
N VAL A 47 0.56 -12.24 -18.87
CA VAL A 47 1.67 -11.91 -17.94
C VAL A 47 2.98 -11.72 -18.68
N LEU A 48 3.10 -12.33 -19.86
CA LEU A 48 4.33 -12.36 -20.67
C LEU A 48 3.99 -12.58 -22.15
N ALA A 49 4.77 -11.96 -23.04
CA ALA A 49 4.84 -12.31 -24.44
C ALA A 49 6.18 -13.00 -24.76
N VAL A 50 6.13 -14.08 -25.49
CA VAL A 50 7.30 -14.82 -25.98
C VAL A 50 7.34 -14.72 -27.49
N ALA A 51 8.40 -14.17 -28.06
CA ALA A 51 8.58 -14.06 -29.50
C ALA A 51 9.73 -14.97 -29.98
N TYR A 52 9.42 -15.86 -30.91
CA TYR A 52 10.43 -16.68 -31.58
C TYR A 52 10.84 -15.98 -32.87
N VAL A 53 12.06 -15.43 -32.89
CA VAL A 53 12.52 -14.47 -33.88
C VAL A 53 13.44 -15.05 -34.96
N LYS A 54 13.34 -16.36 -35.18
CA LYS A 54 14.19 -17.02 -36.18
C LYS A 54 13.71 -16.75 -37.62
N ASP A 55 14.62 -16.29 -38.48
CA ASP A 55 14.41 -16.07 -39.91
C ASP A 55 13.14 -15.22 -40.19
N LEU A 56 12.93 -14.11 -39.44
CA LEU A 56 11.75 -13.25 -39.58
C LEU A 56 11.76 -12.50 -40.93
N PRO A 57 10.61 -12.47 -41.64
CA PRO A 57 10.40 -11.53 -42.73
C PRO A 57 10.43 -10.09 -42.19
N TYR A 58 10.82 -9.13 -43.03
CA TYR A 58 10.91 -7.71 -42.67
C TYR A 58 9.61 -7.17 -42.06
N GLU A 59 8.45 -7.57 -42.57
CA GLU A 59 7.14 -7.12 -42.07
C GLU A 59 6.90 -7.61 -40.61
N SER A 60 7.27 -8.85 -40.31
CA SER A 60 7.13 -9.46 -38.97
C SER A 60 8.12 -8.87 -37.99
N GLU A 61 9.34 -8.60 -38.42
CA GLU A 61 10.36 -7.90 -37.63
C GLU A 61 9.90 -6.49 -37.30
N HIS A 62 9.39 -5.73 -38.28
CA HIS A 62 8.86 -4.40 -38.04
C HIS A 62 7.65 -4.39 -37.11
N ALA A 63 6.73 -5.35 -37.23
CA ALA A 63 5.59 -5.50 -36.30
C ALA A 63 6.07 -5.76 -34.88
N LEU A 64 7.09 -6.60 -34.70
CA LEU A 64 7.66 -6.88 -33.38
C LEU A 64 8.32 -5.64 -32.77
N HIS A 65 9.07 -4.85 -33.55
CA HIS A 65 9.63 -3.57 -33.10
C HIS A 65 8.54 -2.62 -32.57
N LEU A 66 7.42 -2.51 -33.28
CA LEU A 66 6.29 -1.67 -32.87
C LEU A 66 5.59 -2.19 -31.59
N LEU A 67 5.51 -3.52 -31.40
CA LEU A 67 4.98 -4.11 -30.19
C LEU A 67 5.90 -3.85 -29.00
N LEU A 68 7.20 -4.08 -29.16
CA LEU A 68 8.19 -3.87 -28.11
C LEU A 68 8.26 -2.40 -27.65
N GLY A 69 8.06 -1.45 -28.56
CA GLY A 69 8.12 -0.02 -28.26
C GLY A 69 6.83 0.56 -27.63
N ALA A 70 5.69 -0.08 -27.85
CA ALA A 70 4.38 0.48 -27.49
C ALA A 70 3.69 -0.24 -26.31
N GLU A 71 4.04 -1.50 -26.06
CA GLU A 71 3.34 -2.31 -25.06
C GLU A 71 4.13 -2.43 -23.77
N GLU A 72 3.44 -2.35 -22.64
CA GLU A 72 4.07 -2.41 -21.30
C GLU A 72 4.31 -3.84 -20.79
N ILE A 73 3.78 -4.85 -21.48
CA ILE A 73 3.99 -6.25 -21.08
C ILE A 73 5.45 -6.67 -21.24
N PRO A 74 5.95 -7.57 -20.38
CA PRO A 74 7.30 -8.12 -20.53
C PRO A 74 7.41 -9.06 -21.71
N PHE A 75 8.57 -9.08 -22.36
CA PHE A 75 8.87 -9.95 -23.49
C PHE A 75 10.05 -10.87 -23.19
N ILE A 76 10.00 -12.11 -23.76
CA ILE A 76 11.15 -12.98 -23.97
C ILE A 76 11.35 -13.15 -25.46
N LEU A 77 12.58 -12.98 -25.94
CA LEU A 77 12.94 -13.26 -27.32
C LEU A 77 13.72 -14.58 -27.40
N ILE A 78 13.37 -15.43 -28.35
CA ILE A 78 14.01 -16.71 -28.61
C ILE A 78 14.55 -16.72 -30.02
N GLY A 79 15.87 -16.81 -30.20
CA GLY A 79 16.51 -16.80 -31.51
C GLY A 79 18.01 -16.99 -31.41
N SER A 80 18.72 -16.90 -32.53
CA SER A 80 20.17 -16.84 -32.54
C SER A 80 20.67 -15.52 -31.94
N LYS A 81 21.95 -15.45 -31.60
CA LYS A 81 22.55 -14.23 -31.07
C LYS A 81 22.40 -13.03 -32.02
N ASN A 82 22.54 -13.26 -33.32
CA ASN A 82 22.42 -12.21 -34.33
C ASN A 82 20.98 -11.71 -34.43
N GLU A 83 19.99 -12.62 -34.55
CA GLU A 83 18.57 -12.29 -34.64
C GLU A 83 18.07 -11.52 -33.39
N CYS A 84 18.50 -11.90 -32.20
CA CYS A 84 18.17 -11.18 -30.99
C CYS A 84 18.88 -9.81 -30.88
N HIS A 85 20.05 -9.67 -31.53
CA HIS A 85 20.85 -8.44 -31.45
C HIS A 85 20.10 -7.22 -32.00
N ASP A 86 19.29 -7.38 -33.02
CA ASP A 86 18.56 -6.31 -33.67
C ASP A 86 17.48 -5.69 -32.75
N PHE A 87 17.13 -6.40 -31.68
CA PHE A 87 16.18 -5.98 -30.65
C PHE A 87 16.86 -5.54 -29.33
N PHE A 88 18.19 -5.47 -29.25
CA PHE A 88 18.87 -5.03 -28.02
C PHE A 88 18.48 -3.59 -27.67
N ASN A 89 18.23 -3.35 -26.38
CA ASN A 89 17.82 -2.07 -25.81
C ASN A 89 16.41 -1.60 -26.22
N GLN A 90 15.56 -2.51 -26.67
CA GLN A 90 14.17 -2.17 -26.99
C GLN A 90 13.20 -2.67 -25.92
N GLY A 91 12.26 -1.81 -25.57
CA GLY A 91 11.06 -2.11 -24.82
C GLY A 91 11.25 -2.88 -23.50
N ASN A 92 10.27 -3.70 -23.21
CA ASN A 92 10.18 -4.47 -21.98
C ASN A 92 10.77 -5.89 -22.09
N ILE A 93 11.86 -6.06 -22.85
CA ILE A 93 12.50 -7.39 -22.97
C ILE A 93 13.15 -7.77 -21.64
N LYS A 94 12.69 -8.87 -21.04
CA LYS A 94 13.18 -9.40 -19.76
C LYS A 94 14.27 -10.42 -19.95
N LYS A 95 14.27 -11.14 -21.09
CA LYS A 95 15.23 -12.21 -21.35
C LYS A 95 15.39 -12.48 -22.82
N TYR A 96 16.61 -12.86 -23.20
CA TYR A 96 16.96 -13.46 -24.48
C TYR A 96 17.30 -14.93 -24.26
N ILE A 97 16.67 -15.82 -25.01
CA ILE A 97 16.97 -17.25 -25.01
C ILE A 97 17.67 -17.58 -26.34
N ILE A 98 18.96 -17.82 -26.26
CA ILE A 98 19.79 -17.99 -27.44
C ILE A 98 19.77 -19.45 -27.92
N THR A 99 19.36 -19.63 -29.17
CA THR A 99 19.37 -20.95 -29.84
C THR A 99 20.73 -21.22 -30.48
N PRO A 100 21.16 -22.51 -30.65
CA PRO A 100 20.37 -23.74 -30.40
C PRO A 100 20.33 -24.12 -28.93
N ILE A 101 19.14 -24.50 -28.45
CA ILE A 101 18.89 -24.93 -27.06
C ILE A 101 17.72 -25.96 -27.06
N ALA A 102 17.69 -26.86 -26.10
CA ALA A 102 16.59 -27.80 -25.99
C ALA A 102 15.27 -27.11 -25.57
N ILE A 103 14.15 -27.57 -26.12
CA ILE A 103 12.83 -26.99 -25.81
C ILE A 103 12.54 -27.03 -24.29
N LYS A 104 12.94 -28.11 -23.61
CA LYS A 104 12.80 -28.21 -22.15
C LYS A 104 13.48 -27.06 -21.42
N ASP A 105 14.65 -26.62 -21.86
CA ASP A 105 15.39 -25.54 -21.25
C ASP A 105 14.77 -24.18 -21.60
N ILE A 106 14.15 -24.03 -22.78
CA ILE A 106 13.34 -22.90 -23.15
C ILE A 106 12.17 -22.75 -22.16
N LEU A 107 11.41 -23.81 -21.95
CA LEU A 107 10.26 -23.84 -21.04
C LEU A 107 10.65 -23.49 -19.61
N SER A 108 11.70 -24.09 -19.08
CA SER A 108 12.21 -23.79 -17.73
C SER A 108 12.61 -22.33 -17.58
N GLN A 109 13.18 -21.73 -18.62
CA GLN A 109 13.54 -20.32 -18.59
C GLN A 109 12.32 -19.38 -18.67
N ILE A 110 11.28 -19.76 -19.41
CA ILE A 110 10.01 -19.03 -19.45
C ILE A 110 9.35 -19.10 -18.08
N GLU A 111 9.21 -20.29 -17.49
CA GLU A 111 8.63 -20.52 -16.17
C GLU A 111 9.32 -19.68 -15.09
N SER A 112 10.63 -19.75 -14.99
CA SER A 112 11.43 -18.94 -14.06
C SER A 112 11.22 -17.43 -14.25
N THR A 113 10.95 -16.98 -15.48
CA THR A 113 10.70 -15.56 -15.76
C THR A 113 9.29 -15.17 -15.34
N VAL A 114 8.29 -16.02 -15.55
CA VAL A 114 6.91 -15.81 -15.07
C VAL A 114 6.90 -15.70 -13.55
N ASP A 115 7.49 -16.65 -12.82
CA ASP A 115 7.60 -16.62 -11.36
C ASP A 115 8.22 -15.32 -10.84
N MET A 116 9.28 -14.85 -11.49
CA MET A 116 9.93 -13.59 -11.13
C MET A 116 9.03 -12.39 -11.36
N ILE A 117 8.24 -12.36 -12.43
CA ILE A 117 7.30 -11.28 -12.73
C ILE A 117 6.18 -11.26 -11.70
N GLU A 118 5.57 -12.39 -11.40
CA GLU A 118 4.50 -12.51 -10.42
C GLU A 118 4.94 -12.12 -9.02
N CYS A 119 6.12 -12.56 -8.60
CA CYS A 119 6.70 -12.16 -7.32
C CYS A 119 6.87 -10.63 -7.22
N ARG A 120 7.30 -9.97 -8.31
CA ARG A 120 7.44 -8.50 -8.36
C ARG A 120 6.10 -7.78 -8.32
N LEU A 121 5.10 -8.30 -9.03
CA LEU A 121 3.75 -7.72 -9.07
C LEU A 121 3.08 -7.82 -7.69
N SER A 122 3.15 -8.99 -7.05
CA SER A 122 2.62 -9.21 -5.70
C SER A 122 3.26 -8.27 -4.67
N LYS A 123 4.58 -8.07 -4.76
CA LYS A 123 5.30 -7.16 -3.87
C LYS A 123 4.86 -5.70 -4.07
N LYS A 124 4.77 -5.25 -5.33
CA LYS A 124 4.31 -3.89 -5.65
C LYS A 124 2.88 -3.65 -5.19
N GLU A 125 2.00 -4.63 -5.36
CA GLU A 125 0.61 -4.50 -4.92
C GLU A 125 0.51 -4.41 -3.40
N LYS A 126 1.31 -5.19 -2.67
CA LYS A 126 1.40 -5.11 -1.21
C LYS A 126 1.90 -3.73 -0.75
N GLU A 127 3.00 -3.24 -1.34
CA GLU A 127 3.55 -1.91 -1.05
C GLU A 127 2.53 -0.79 -1.34
N ARG A 128 1.76 -0.93 -2.43
CA ARG A 128 0.70 0.04 -2.76
C ARG A 128 -0.42 0.04 -1.73
N LYS A 129 -0.92 -1.14 -1.32
CA LYS A 129 -1.96 -1.26 -0.30
C LYS A 129 -1.50 -0.70 1.04
N GLU A 130 -0.28 -1.02 1.47
CA GLU A 130 0.31 -0.48 2.70
C GLU A 130 0.43 1.06 2.65
N ALA A 131 0.81 1.62 1.49
CA ALA A 131 0.89 3.07 1.29
C ALA A 131 -0.50 3.74 1.28
N GLU A 132 -1.50 3.11 0.67
CA GLU A 132 -2.89 3.57 0.66
C GLU A 132 -3.48 3.57 2.08
N GLU A 133 -3.29 2.49 2.85
CA GLU A 133 -3.72 2.39 4.24
C GLU A 133 -3.05 3.43 5.13
N LEU A 134 -1.75 3.65 4.95
CA LEU A 134 -1.00 4.68 5.70
C LEU A 134 -1.48 6.09 5.34
N ALA A 135 -1.75 6.36 4.06
CA ALA A 135 -2.28 7.64 3.61
C ALA A 135 -3.67 7.90 4.20
N GLU A 136 -4.55 6.88 4.19
CA GLU A 136 -5.88 6.97 4.79
C GLU A 136 -5.80 7.21 6.30
N MET A 137 -4.92 6.46 7.00
CA MET A 137 -4.69 6.67 8.44
C MET A 137 -4.22 8.10 8.74
N ASN A 138 -3.32 8.66 7.92
CA ASN A 138 -2.81 10.02 8.11
C ASN A 138 -3.86 11.11 7.84
N MET A 139 -4.91 10.81 7.08
CA MET A 139 -6.04 11.73 6.86
C MET A 139 -7.04 11.74 8.02
N ARG A 140 -7.00 10.74 8.91
CA ARG A 140 -7.89 10.69 10.08
C ARG A 140 -7.49 11.75 11.10
N LYS A 141 -8.48 12.28 11.83
CA LYS A 141 -8.26 13.17 12.96
C LYS A 141 -7.36 12.50 14.00
N HIS A 142 -6.39 13.24 14.51
CA HIS A 142 -5.40 12.76 15.47
C HIS A 142 -5.83 13.06 16.91
N ILE A 143 -5.89 12.03 17.74
CA ILE A 143 -6.23 12.13 19.16
C ILE A 143 -5.05 11.68 20.01
N LEU A 144 -4.64 12.54 20.96
CA LEU A 144 -3.67 12.19 21.99
C LEU A 144 -4.42 11.75 23.25
N VAL A 145 -4.19 10.54 23.71
CA VAL A 145 -4.74 10.00 24.96
C VAL A 145 -3.64 10.00 26.04
N VAL A 146 -3.91 10.62 27.15
CA VAL A 146 -2.95 10.77 28.26
C VAL A 146 -3.56 10.17 29.53
N ASP A 147 -2.94 9.12 30.05
CA ASP A 147 -3.38 8.43 31.28
C ASP A 147 -2.18 7.61 31.82
N ASP A 148 -1.98 7.52 33.12
CA ASP A 148 -0.89 6.71 33.68
C ASP A 148 -1.26 5.22 33.77
N ASP A 149 -2.56 4.89 33.73
CA ASP A 149 -3.02 3.51 33.68
C ASP A 149 -2.98 2.94 32.25
N ILE A 150 -2.13 1.93 32.09
CA ILE A 150 -1.96 1.23 30.80
C ILE A 150 -3.26 0.54 30.33
N VAL A 151 -4.12 0.09 31.27
CA VAL A 151 -5.37 -0.59 30.93
C VAL A 151 -6.34 0.41 30.32
N THR A 152 -6.48 1.57 30.92
CA THR A 152 -7.28 2.69 30.39
C THR A 152 -6.78 3.13 29.02
N LEU A 153 -5.47 3.35 28.87
CA LEU A 153 -4.88 3.71 27.58
C LEU A 153 -5.22 2.70 26.47
N ARG A 154 -5.08 1.40 26.76
CA ARG A 154 -5.40 0.35 25.80
C ARG A 154 -6.89 0.31 25.46
N THR A 155 -7.75 0.49 26.45
CA THR A 155 -9.20 0.48 26.28
C THR A 155 -9.64 1.63 25.38
N VAL A 156 -9.24 2.86 25.74
CA VAL A 156 -9.61 4.06 24.98
C VAL A 156 -9.00 4.01 23.56
N MET A 157 -7.74 3.57 23.43
CA MET A 157 -7.12 3.39 22.11
C MET A 157 -7.90 2.38 21.25
N ASN A 158 -8.36 1.26 21.84
CA ASN A 158 -9.16 0.29 21.09
C ASN A 158 -10.52 0.84 20.65
N TYR A 159 -11.12 1.73 21.46
CA TYR A 159 -12.37 2.38 21.10
C TYR A 159 -12.24 3.35 19.92
N LEU A 160 -11.07 3.99 19.79
CA LEU A 160 -10.87 5.09 18.84
C LEU A 160 -10.13 4.70 17.55
N LYS A 161 -9.33 3.63 17.56
CA LYS A 161 -8.38 3.29 16.48
C LYS A 161 -9.00 3.08 15.10
N ASP A 162 -10.27 2.69 15.03
CA ASP A 162 -10.94 2.39 13.77
C ASP A 162 -11.37 3.69 13.04
N ASP A 163 -11.67 4.76 13.81
CA ASP A 163 -12.14 6.04 13.29
C ASP A 163 -11.08 7.14 13.32
N TYR A 164 -10.14 7.06 14.26
CA TYR A 164 -9.16 8.12 14.53
C TYR A 164 -7.73 7.58 14.56
N ARG A 165 -6.79 8.46 14.28
CA ARG A 165 -5.37 8.20 14.55
C ARG A 165 -5.07 8.52 16.00
N VAL A 166 -4.58 7.54 16.76
CA VAL A 166 -4.41 7.64 18.22
C VAL A 166 -2.95 7.57 18.61
N THR A 167 -2.49 8.53 19.39
CA THR A 167 -1.22 8.50 20.11
C THR A 167 -1.49 8.43 21.60
N VAL A 168 -0.68 7.67 22.35
CA VAL A 168 -0.84 7.52 23.80
C VAL A 168 0.37 8.07 24.54
N ALA A 169 0.13 8.69 25.69
CA ALA A 169 1.16 9.17 26.61
C ALA A 169 0.84 8.74 28.05
N LYS A 170 1.86 8.27 28.79
CA LYS A 170 1.69 7.71 30.13
C LYS A 170 1.90 8.73 31.27
N SER A 171 2.02 10.00 30.94
CA SER A 171 2.21 11.10 31.90
C SER A 171 2.06 12.45 31.22
N GLY A 172 1.88 13.51 32.00
CA GLY A 172 1.88 14.88 31.50
C GLY A 172 3.17 15.25 30.77
N THR A 173 4.34 14.83 31.26
CA THR A 173 5.62 15.10 30.60
C THR A 173 5.75 14.36 29.25
N ALA A 174 5.25 13.12 29.17
CA ALA A 174 5.19 12.38 27.93
C ALA A 174 4.22 13.02 26.92
N ALA A 175 3.10 13.59 27.42
CA ALA A 175 2.15 14.35 26.59
C ALA A 175 2.81 15.59 25.97
N ILE A 176 3.53 16.40 26.76
CA ILE A 176 4.26 17.57 26.22
C ILE A 176 5.30 17.15 25.19
N SER A 177 6.02 16.06 25.43
CA SER A 177 6.97 15.50 24.45
C SER A 177 6.29 15.05 23.16
N ALA A 178 5.10 14.45 23.23
CA ALA A 178 4.31 14.05 22.07
C ALA A 178 3.82 15.27 21.28
N LEU A 179 3.32 16.31 21.94
CA LEU A 179 2.91 17.57 21.33
C LEU A 179 4.03 18.29 20.57
N GLY A 180 5.27 18.15 21.07
CA GLY A 180 6.45 18.69 20.38
C GLY A 180 6.79 17.97 19.07
N LYS A 181 6.30 16.74 18.87
CA LYS A 181 6.49 15.96 17.64
C LYS A 181 5.38 16.21 16.64
N GLU A 182 4.15 16.19 17.12
CA GLU A 182 2.95 16.35 16.29
C GLU A 182 1.80 16.94 17.11
N ILE A 183 1.08 17.89 16.52
CA ILE A 183 -0.06 18.56 17.15
C ILE A 183 -1.31 17.72 16.88
N PRO A 184 -2.01 17.20 17.92
CA PRO A 184 -3.26 16.49 17.76
C PRO A 184 -4.44 17.42 17.53
N ASP A 185 -5.52 16.89 16.96
CA ASP A 185 -6.80 17.61 16.83
C ASP A 185 -7.60 17.59 18.14
N LEU A 186 -7.31 16.67 19.07
CA LEU A 186 -7.96 16.53 20.38
C LEU A 186 -7.02 15.86 21.37
N ILE A 187 -7.10 16.26 22.63
CA ILE A 187 -6.45 15.58 23.74
C ILE A 187 -7.52 15.01 24.69
N LEU A 188 -7.43 13.71 24.98
CA LEU A 188 -8.14 13.09 26.08
C LEU A 188 -7.14 12.95 27.23
N LEU A 189 -7.38 13.69 28.32
CA LEU A 189 -6.42 13.86 29.42
C LEU A 189 -6.98 13.31 30.72
N ASP A 190 -6.31 12.34 31.30
CA ASP A 190 -6.67 11.88 32.64
C ASP A 190 -6.57 13.01 33.66
N TYR A 191 -7.58 13.10 34.50
CA TYR A 191 -7.63 14.10 35.56
C TYR A 191 -6.64 13.78 36.68
N GLU A 192 -6.55 12.51 37.09
CA GLU A 192 -5.72 12.04 38.22
C GLU A 192 -4.50 11.28 37.71
N MET A 193 -3.35 11.91 37.74
CA MET A 193 -2.07 11.28 37.39
C MET A 193 -1.03 11.58 38.49
N PRO A 194 -0.11 10.62 38.79
CA PRO A 194 0.97 10.89 39.72
C PRO A 194 1.96 11.91 39.18
N VAL A 195 2.58 12.68 40.08
CA VAL A 195 3.63 13.70 39.84
C VAL A 195 3.13 14.97 39.16
N CYS A 196 2.43 14.85 38.05
CA CYS A 196 1.84 15.97 37.31
C CYS A 196 0.42 15.58 36.91
N ASP A 197 -0.55 16.11 37.63
CA ASP A 197 -1.97 15.84 37.40
C ASP A 197 -2.48 16.43 36.08
N GLY A 198 -3.71 16.09 35.70
CA GLY A 198 -4.30 16.57 34.45
C GLY A 198 -4.44 18.09 34.42
N VAL A 199 -4.77 18.73 35.54
CA VAL A 199 -4.90 20.19 35.64
C VAL A 199 -3.56 20.89 35.41
N GLN A 200 -2.50 20.39 36.06
CA GLN A 200 -1.14 20.90 35.86
C GLN A 200 -0.67 20.69 34.43
N THR A 201 -0.96 19.52 33.85
CA THR A 201 -0.64 19.21 32.46
C THR A 201 -1.37 20.17 31.52
N LEU A 202 -2.67 20.42 31.71
CA LEU A 202 -3.44 21.35 30.90
C LEU A 202 -2.92 22.80 31.04
N LYS A 203 -2.52 23.24 32.26
CA LYS A 203 -1.88 24.55 32.45
C LYS A 203 -0.62 24.71 31.59
N LEU A 204 0.24 23.67 31.57
CA LEU A 204 1.44 23.67 30.73
C LEU A 204 1.08 23.73 29.23
N ILE A 205 0.09 22.95 28.78
CA ILE A 205 -0.40 22.99 27.40
C ILE A 205 -0.92 24.38 27.04
N ARG A 206 -1.72 25.02 27.90
CA ARG A 206 -2.29 26.36 27.67
C ARG A 206 -1.25 27.50 27.74
N SER A 207 -0.11 27.28 28.42
CA SER A 207 0.99 28.27 28.50
C SER A 207 1.78 28.37 27.20
N GLU A 208 1.71 27.36 26.34
CA GLU A 208 2.41 27.33 25.05
C GLU A 208 1.51 27.82 23.92
N GLU A 209 1.93 28.87 23.23
CA GLU A 209 1.16 29.52 22.14
C GLU A 209 0.70 28.54 21.05
N LYS A 210 1.53 27.54 20.77
CA LYS A 210 1.25 26.52 19.74
C LYS A 210 0.16 25.53 20.15
N PHE A 211 -0.07 25.32 21.42
CA PHE A 211 -0.93 24.26 21.95
C PHE A 211 -2.18 24.78 22.65
N LYS A 212 -2.23 26.07 22.94
CA LYS A 212 -3.28 26.72 23.77
C LYS A 212 -4.71 26.48 23.23
N ASN A 213 -4.86 26.29 21.91
CA ASN A 213 -6.17 26.16 21.27
C ASN A 213 -6.53 24.69 20.97
N ILE A 214 -5.68 23.72 21.36
CA ILE A 214 -6.03 22.30 21.16
C ILE A 214 -7.20 21.95 22.10
N PRO A 215 -8.30 21.40 21.57
CA PRO A 215 -9.41 20.95 22.40
C PRO A 215 -8.99 19.85 23.37
N VAL A 216 -9.49 19.88 24.60
CA VAL A 216 -9.16 18.93 25.65
C VAL A 216 -10.44 18.46 26.32
N PHE A 217 -10.66 17.14 26.35
CA PHE A 217 -11.59 16.48 27.25
C PHE A 217 -10.82 15.85 28.42
N PHE A 218 -11.30 16.06 29.63
CA PHE A 218 -10.80 15.29 30.76
C PHE A 218 -11.44 13.92 30.82
N LEU A 219 -10.61 12.89 31.06
CA LEU A 219 -11.05 11.56 31.48
C LEU A 219 -11.06 11.52 33.01
N THR A 220 -12.15 11.10 33.63
CA THR A 220 -12.26 11.07 35.10
C THR A 220 -12.88 9.76 35.58
N GLY A 221 -12.40 9.26 36.70
CA GLY A 221 -12.90 8.01 37.33
C GLY A 221 -14.16 8.18 38.14
N VAL A 222 -14.44 9.38 38.66
CA VAL A 222 -15.52 9.66 39.60
C VAL A 222 -16.27 10.94 39.22
N ASP A 223 -17.53 10.99 39.64
CA ASP A 223 -18.45 12.14 39.45
C ASP A 223 -18.09 13.27 40.47
N ASP A 224 -16.85 13.76 40.38
CA ASP A 224 -16.35 14.76 41.33
C ASP A 224 -16.67 16.18 40.82
N SER A 225 -17.86 16.63 41.13
CA SER A 225 -18.34 17.97 40.77
C SER A 225 -17.53 19.14 41.38
N GLU A 226 -16.79 18.93 42.49
CA GLU A 226 -15.93 19.95 43.10
C GLU A 226 -14.57 20.11 42.42
N GLN A 227 -13.94 19.00 42.00
CA GLN A 227 -12.65 19.03 41.31
C GLN A 227 -12.80 19.64 39.88
N VAL A 228 -13.94 19.38 39.23
CA VAL A 228 -14.30 19.96 37.94
C VAL A 228 -14.30 21.52 37.98
N ARG A 229 -14.68 22.13 39.08
CA ARG A 229 -14.70 23.60 39.22
C ARG A 229 -13.33 24.25 39.11
N THR A 230 -12.28 23.63 39.59
CA THR A 230 -10.90 24.16 39.53
C THR A 230 -10.32 24.15 38.12
N ALA A 231 -10.82 23.30 37.25
CA ALA A 231 -10.35 23.20 35.88
C ALA A 231 -11.15 24.09 34.88
N VAL A 232 -12.27 24.66 35.30
CA VAL A 232 -13.13 25.54 34.45
C VAL A 232 -12.37 26.75 33.92
N GLU A 233 -11.46 27.34 34.70
CA GLU A 233 -10.62 28.46 34.26
C GLU A 233 -9.69 28.15 33.10
N LEU A 234 -9.38 26.86 32.88
CA LEU A 234 -8.52 26.36 31.79
C LEU A 234 -9.30 26.04 30.52
N MET A 235 -10.61 26.24 30.55
CA MET A 235 -11.53 26.06 29.42
C MET A 235 -11.34 24.69 28.70
N PRO A 236 -11.52 23.56 29.42
CA PRO A 236 -11.64 22.29 28.72
C PRO A 236 -12.97 22.22 27.97
N GLU A 237 -13.06 21.48 26.89
CA GLU A 237 -14.30 21.25 26.14
C GLU A 237 -15.32 20.42 26.92
N GLY A 238 -14.87 19.69 27.90
CA GLY A 238 -15.75 18.93 28.80
C GLY A 238 -15.05 17.77 29.49
N TYR A 239 -15.88 16.86 29.99
CA TYR A 239 -15.46 15.72 30.81
C TYR A 239 -16.11 14.45 30.27
N ILE A 240 -15.36 13.34 30.32
CA ILE A 240 -15.79 12.00 29.97
C ILE A 240 -15.47 11.07 31.14
N LEU A 241 -16.45 10.36 31.67
CA LEU A 241 -16.21 9.34 32.66
C LEU A 241 -15.48 8.14 32.05
N LYS A 242 -14.46 7.62 32.72
CA LYS A 242 -13.72 6.43 32.27
C LYS A 242 -14.62 5.18 32.13
N SER A 243 -15.77 5.17 32.83
CA SER A 243 -16.81 4.13 32.72
C SER A 243 -17.77 4.32 31.55
N THR A 244 -17.62 5.40 30.77
CA THR A 244 -18.48 5.69 29.61
C THR A 244 -18.29 4.63 28.53
N SER A 245 -19.40 4.22 27.88
CA SER A 245 -19.33 3.26 26.79
C SER A 245 -18.59 3.81 25.57
N GLN A 246 -18.07 2.92 24.72
CA GLN A 246 -17.40 3.28 23.50
C GLN A 246 -18.24 4.21 22.62
N GLU A 247 -19.51 3.86 22.43
CA GLU A 247 -20.43 4.62 21.56
C GLU A 247 -20.61 6.08 22.03
N MET A 248 -20.75 6.28 23.34
CA MET A 248 -20.91 7.62 23.91
C MET A 248 -19.61 8.44 23.85
N ILE A 249 -18.44 7.79 23.96
CA ILE A 249 -17.15 8.49 23.79
C ILE A 249 -17.02 8.95 22.34
N LEU A 250 -17.27 8.06 21.38
CA LEU A 250 -17.22 8.37 19.95
C LEU A 250 -18.20 9.47 19.57
N GLU A 251 -19.44 9.44 20.10
CA GLU A 251 -20.45 10.49 19.87
C GLU A 251 -19.99 11.87 20.34
N LYS A 252 -19.47 11.97 21.57
CA LYS A 252 -18.94 13.23 22.12
C LYS A 252 -17.77 13.78 21.30
N ILE A 253 -16.88 12.92 20.85
CA ILE A 253 -15.73 13.33 20.02
C ILE A 253 -16.22 13.81 18.66
N LYS A 254 -17.19 13.12 18.06
CA LYS A 254 -17.77 13.49 16.78
C LYS A 254 -18.48 14.83 16.87
N GLU A 255 -19.29 15.05 17.90
CA GLU A 255 -19.96 16.36 18.14
C GLU A 255 -18.95 17.53 18.24
N LEU A 256 -17.76 17.28 18.78
CA LEU A 256 -16.70 18.29 18.83
C LEU A 256 -16.16 18.62 17.44
N PHE A 257 -15.93 17.62 16.59
CA PHE A 257 -15.34 17.80 15.26
C PHE A 257 -16.36 18.28 14.20
N ASP A 258 -17.66 18.15 14.47
CA ASP A 258 -18.74 18.60 13.58
C ASP A 258 -19.15 20.08 13.84
N LYS A 259 -18.58 20.75 14.85
CA LYS A 259 -18.78 22.17 15.16
C LYS A 259 -17.87 23.07 14.35
#